data_6d9d2f23f89265452fd4100daee43918
#
_entry.id   6d9d2f23f89265452fd4100daee43918
#
_cell.length_a   1.000
_cell.length_b   1.000
_cell.length_c   1.000
_cell.angle_alpha   90.00
_cell.angle_beta   90.00
_cell.angle_gamma   90.00
#
_symmetry.space_group_name_H-M   'P 1'
#
loop_
_entity.id
_entity.type
_entity.pdbx_description
1 polymer ?
#
loop_
_entity_poly.entity_id
_entity_poly.type
_entity_poly.pdbx_seq_one_letter_code
_entity_poly.pdbx_strand_id
1 'polypeptide(L)'
;AKRGFLTVDARRKLVERVYQHDERVEVSIYSTLTGTEAQRLGAETIIRSLRNATDFEYERTMERANREIYPELRTIMLIAPPDVEHISSSLVRELHSFGHPTDKLLPEGINLEEYITE
;
A
#
# COMPACT_ATOMS: atom_id res chain seq x y z
N ALA A 1 -1.10 -6.97 -16.98
CA ALA A 1 -0.71 -6.13 -15.87
C ALA A 1 -1.83 -5.15 -15.52
N LYS A 2 -2.07 -5.01 -14.26
CA LYS A 2 -3.11 -4.15 -13.78
C LYS A 2 -2.69 -2.69 -13.97
N ARG A 3 -3.43 -1.96 -14.77
CA ARG A 3 -3.19 -0.52 -14.91
C ARG A 3 -3.89 0.23 -13.78
N GLY A 4 -3.10 0.77 -12.85
CA GLY A 4 -3.61 1.82 -12.01
C GLY A 4 -3.71 3.11 -12.83
N PHE A 5 -4.57 4.04 -12.45
CA PHE A 5 -4.58 5.34 -13.11
C PHE A 5 -3.44 6.25 -12.63
N LEU A 6 -2.65 5.80 -11.66
CA LEU A 6 -1.40 6.45 -11.28
C LEU A 6 -0.23 5.63 -11.78
N THR A 7 0.77 6.28 -12.33
CA THR A 7 2.02 5.62 -12.69
C THR A 7 2.76 5.23 -11.40
N VAL A 8 3.75 4.34 -11.54
CA VAL A 8 4.60 3.96 -10.40
C VAL A 8 5.27 5.20 -9.81
N ASP A 9 5.78 6.07 -10.67
CA ASP A 9 6.44 7.30 -10.23
C ASP A 9 5.46 8.24 -9.51
N ALA A 10 4.25 8.38 -10.03
CA ALA A 10 3.23 9.21 -9.38
C ALA A 10 2.84 8.66 -8.01
N ARG A 11 2.72 7.34 -7.87
CA ARG A 11 2.44 6.70 -6.60
C ARG A 11 3.56 6.94 -5.60
N ARG A 12 4.81 6.82 -6.04
CA ARG A 12 5.97 7.11 -5.19
C ARG A 12 5.94 8.54 -4.68
N LYS A 13 5.71 9.49 -5.59
CA LYS A 13 5.65 10.91 -5.22
C LYS A 13 4.52 11.21 -4.24
N LEU A 14 3.37 10.56 -4.43
CA LEU A 14 2.24 10.74 -3.52
C LEU A 14 2.59 10.27 -2.11
N VAL A 15 3.16 9.08 -1.99
CA VAL A 15 3.52 8.52 -0.68
C VAL A 15 4.63 9.35 -0.03
N GLU A 16 5.61 9.81 -0.81
CA GLU A 16 6.65 10.70 -0.31
C GLU A 16 6.05 12.01 0.23
N ARG A 17 5.05 12.54 -0.45
CA ARG A 17 4.37 13.76 0.00
C ARG A 17 3.66 13.54 1.34
N VAL A 18 2.99 12.39 1.50
CA VAL A 18 2.28 12.06 2.74
C VAL A 18 3.24 12.07 3.94
N TYR A 19 4.45 11.54 3.74
CA TYR A 19 5.43 11.37 4.81
C TYR A 19 6.60 12.36 4.75
N GLN A 20 6.44 13.45 4.02
CA GLN A 20 7.56 14.39 3.76
C GLN A 20 8.21 14.99 4.99
N HIS A 21 7.52 15.00 6.12
CA HIS A 21 8.04 15.57 7.37
C HIS A 21 8.45 14.50 8.39
N ASP A 22 8.46 13.25 7.99
CA ASP A 22 8.84 12.15 8.89
C ASP A 22 10.12 11.48 8.38
N GLU A 23 11.24 11.81 9.00
CA GLU A 23 12.55 11.29 8.62
C GLU A 23 12.71 9.79 8.85
N ARG A 24 11.78 9.17 9.60
CA ARG A 24 11.82 7.72 9.86
C ARG A 24 11.28 6.91 8.69
N VAL A 25 10.64 7.56 7.73
CA VAL A 25 9.97 6.89 6.60
C VAL A 25 10.82 7.02 5.35
N GLU A 26 11.06 5.87 4.73
CA GLU A 26 11.72 5.78 3.42
C GLU A 26 10.75 5.11 2.46
N VAL A 27 10.60 5.68 1.28
CA VAL A 27 9.71 5.15 0.24
C VAL A 27 10.56 4.48 -0.83
N SER A 28 10.26 3.22 -1.15
CA SER A 28 10.98 2.50 -2.18
C SER A 28 10.00 1.87 -3.18
N ILE A 29 10.51 1.62 -4.38
CA ILE A 29 9.78 0.94 -5.44
C ILE A 29 10.43 -0.43 -5.63
N TYR A 30 9.60 -1.47 -5.67
CA TYR A 30 10.12 -2.81 -5.94
C TYR A 30 9.11 -3.61 -6.77
N SER A 31 9.63 -4.60 -7.47
CA SER A 31 8.83 -5.51 -8.29
C SER A 31 9.15 -6.97 -7.99
N THR A 32 9.84 -7.21 -6.88
CA THR A 32 10.18 -8.56 -6.41
C THR A 32 9.20 -9.00 -5.33
N LEU A 33 9.42 -10.20 -4.79
CA LEU A 33 8.69 -10.64 -3.60
C LEU A 33 8.95 -9.63 -2.46
N THR A 34 7.92 -9.30 -1.70
CA THR A 34 8.04 -8.33 -0.60
C THR A 34 9.13 -8.73 0.39
N GLY A 35 9.26 -10.03 0.69
CA GLY A 35 10.33 -10.53 1.56
C GLY A 35 11.71 -10.22 1.01
N THR A 36 11.89 -10.29 -0.31
CA THR A 36 13.17 -9.96 -0.95
C THR A 36 13.50 -8.48 -0.77
N GLU A 37 12.53 -7.62 -0.94
CA GLU A 37 12.74 -6.19 -0.72
C GLU A 37 13.02 -5.88 0.75
N ALA A 38 12.29 -6.52 1.67
CA ALA A 38 12.53 -6.39 3.10
C ALA A 38 13.97 -6.78 3.46
N GLN A 39 14.44 -7.88 2.89
CA GLN A 39 15.82 -8.34 3.10
C GLN A 39 16.83 -7.31 2.59
N ARG A 40 16.58 -6.78 1.39
CA ARG A 40 17.46 -5.76 0.79
C ARG A 40 17.57 -4.51 1.66
N LEU A 41 16.46 -4.11 2.27
CA LEU A 41 16.38 -2.90 3.10
C LEU A 41 16.82 -3.15 4.55
N GLY A 42 17.11 -4.40 4.92
CA GLY A 42 17.46 -4.74 6.29
C GLY A 42 16.29 -4.70 7.25
N ALA A 43 15.07 -4.81 6.74
CA ALA A 43 13.87 -4.82 7.58
C ALA A 43 13.74 -6.16 8.30
N GLU A 44 13.30 -6.11 9.55
CA GLU A 44 13.09 -7.30 10.37
C GLU A 44 11.64 -7.76 10.35
N THR A 45 10.72 -6.86 10.01
CA THR A 45 9.30 -7.10 10.11
C THR A 45 8.57 -6.45 8.93
N ILE A 46 7.60 -7.18 8.39
CA ILE A 46 6.65 -6.66 7.41
C ILE A 46 5.34 -6.40 8.15
N ILE A 47 4.74 -5.23 7.93
CA ILE A 47 3.44 -4.91 8.52
C ILE A 47 2.42 -4.84 7.39
N ARG A 48 1.33 -5.59 7.53
CA ARG A 48 0.24 -5.62 6.54
C ARG A 48 -1.09 -5.32 7.22
N SER A 49 -1.96 -4.61 6.52
CA SER A 49 -3.31 -4.32 7.00
C SER A 49 -4.31 -5.28 6.38
N LEU A 50 -5.30 -5.69 7.17
CA LEU A 50 -6.38 -6.57 6.73
C LEU A 50 -7.70 -5.83 6.85
N ARG A 51 -8.52 -5.85 5.79
CA ARG A 51 -9.85 -5.24 5.76
C ARG A 51 -10.95 -6.30 5.83
N ASN A 52 -10.67 -7.50 5.37
CA ASN A 52 -11.68 -8.57 5.26
C ASN A 52 -11.00 -9.95 5.21
N ALA A 53 -11.83 -11.00 5.16
CA ALA A 53 -11.34 -12.37 5.15
C ALA A 53 -10.51 -12.70 3.89
N THR A 54 -10.88 -12.10 2.75
CA THR A 54 -10.13 -12.32 1.50
C THR A 54 -8.71 -11.76 1.61
N ASP A 55 -8.56 -10.58 2.21
CA ASP A 55 -7.23 -10.01 2.48
C ASP A 55 -6.42 -10.96 3.36
N PHE A 56 -7.04 -11.50 4.40
CA PHE A 56 -6.37 -12.41 5.31
C PHE A 56 -5.84 -13.66 4.59
N GLU A 57 -6.66 -14.27 3.75
CA GLU A 57 -6.25 -15.47 2.99
C GLU A 57 -5.05 -15.18 2.10
N TYR A 58 -5.09 -14.06 1.39
CA TYR A 58 -3.99 -13.66 0.53
C TYR A 58 -2.72 -13.37 1.32
N GLU A 59 -2.82 -12.56 2.38
CA GLU A 59 -1.66 -12.17 3.18
C GLU A 59 -1.05 -13.36 3.91
N ARG A 60 -1.88 -14.30 4.36
CA ARG A 60 -1.40 -15.52 5.00
C ARG A 60 -0.56 -16.37 4.04
N THR A 61 -1.02 -16.49 2.78
CA THR A 61 -0.27 -17.22 1.75
C THR A 61 1.06 -16.54 1.46
N MET A 62 1.06 -15.22 1.33
CA MET A 62 2.28 -14.47 1.07
C MET A 62 3.25 -14.51 2.26
N GLU A 63 2.75 -14.46 3.47
CA GLU A 63 3.57 -14.59 4.69
C GLU A 63 4.28 -15.94 4.69
N ARG A 64 3.55 -16.99 4.33
CA ARG A 64 4.11 -18.33 4.27
C ARG A 64 5.24 -18.41 3.24
N ALA A 65 5.03 -17.84 2.05
CA ALA A 65 6.03 -17.81 1.00
C ALA A 65 7.28 -17.04 1.42
N ASN A 66 7.09 -15.86 2.02
CA ASN A 66 8.21 -15.05 2.51
C ASN A 66 9.00 -15.79 3.59
N ARG A 67 8.32 -16.46 4.50
CA ARG A 67 8.95 -17.18 5.61
C ARG A 67 9.75 -18.39 5.15
N GLU A 68 9.33 -19.05 4.08
CA GLU A 68 10.10 -20.16 3.52
C GLU A 68 11.45 -19.72 2.96
N ILE A 69 11.47 -18.52 2.36
CA ILE A 69 12.69 -17.99 1.76
C ILE A 69 13.53 -17.23 2.79
N TYR A 70 12.87 -16.51 3.69
CA TYR A 70 13.50 -15.68 4.72
C TYR A 70 12.95 -16.06 6.09
N PRO A 71 13.43 -17.17 6.71
CA PRO A 71 12.82 -17.71 7.95
C PRO A 71 12.81 -16.76 9.13
N GLU A 72 13.69 -15.78 9.16
CA GLU A 72 13.76 -14.83 10.27
C GLU A 72 12.88 -13.61 10.09
N LEU A 73 12.34 -13.43 8.89
CA LEU A 73 11.47 -12.31 8.60
C LEU A 73 10.08 -12.55 9.21
N ARG A 74 9.59 -11.57 9.95
CA ARG A 74 8.27 -11.66 10.57
C ARG A 74 7.26 -10.83 9.83
N THR A 75 6.00 -11.25 9.85
CA THR A 75 4.90 -10.46 9.33
C THR A 75 3.90 -10.22 10.45
N ILE A 76 3.54 -8.96 10.67
CA ILE A 76 2.51 -8.55 11.60
C ILE A 76 1.31 -8.11 10.80
N MET A 77 0.15 -8.69 11.09
CA MET A 77 -1.11 -8.34 10.42
C MET A 77 -1.96 -7.51 11.36
N LEU A 78 -2.37 -6.35 10.90
CA LEU A 78 -3.21 -5.42 11.66
C LEU A 78 -4.59 -5.37 11.04
N ILE A 79 -5.62 -5.40 11.87
CA ILE A 79 -6.99 -5.30 11.40
C ILE A 79 -7.35 -3.83 11.24
N ALA A 80 -7.85 -3.46 10.05
CA ALA A 80 -8.26 -2.09 9.79
C ALA A 80 -9.45 -1.71 10.69
N PRO A 81 -9.42 -0.50 11.27
CA PRO A 81 -10.58 -0.03 12.05
C PRO A 81 -11.83 0.08 11.18
N PRO A 82 -13.03 -0.11 11.76
CA PRO A 82 -14.29 -0.10 10.98
C PRO A 82 -14.52 1.17 10.17
N ASP A 83 -14.04 2.31 10.62
CA ASP A 83 -14.21 3.58 9.93
C ASP A 83 -13.40 3.72 8.64
N VAL A 84 -12.36 2.88 8.45
CA VAL A 84 -11.50 2.92 7.26
C VAL A 84 -11.44 1.61 6.51
N GLU A 85 -12.13 0.56 6.97
CA GLU A 85 -12.04 -0.76 6.33
C GLU A 85 -12.57 -0.79 4.90
N HIS A 86 -13.45 0.14 4.54
CA HIS A 86 -13.99 0.25 3.19
C HIS A 86 -13.03 0.94 2.21
N ILE A 87 -11.98 1.60 2.71
CA ILE A 87 -11.07 2.35 1.85
C ILE A 87 -10.16 1.40 1.10
N SER A 88 -10.16 1.52 -0.22
CA SER A 88 -9.30 0.74 -1.10
C SER A 88 -8.99 1.56 -2.35
N SER A 89 -7.92 1.21 -3.03
CA SER A 89 -7.59 1.86 -4.29
C SER A 89 -8.66 1.63 -5.34
N SER A 90 -9.31 0.46 -5.32
CA SER A 90 -10.41 0.16 -6.25
C SER A 90 -11.58 1.09 -6.02
N LEU A 91 -11.98 1.34 -4.78
CA LEU A 91 -13.06 2.28 -4.48
C LEU A 91 -12.71 3.70 -4.92
N VAL A 92 -11.49 4.15 -4.66
CA VAL A 92 -11.04 5.47 -5.09
C VAL A 92 -11.14 5.61 -6.61
N ARG A 93 -10.64 4.62 -7.35
CA ARG A 93 -10.70 4.65 -8.81
C ARG A 93 -12.13 4.66 -9.31
N GLU A 94 -13.00 3.89 -8.72
CA GLU A 94 -14.41 3.83 -9.13
C GLU A 94 -15.12 5.16 -8.90
N LEU A 95 -15.00 5.73 -7.71
CA LEU A 95 -15.60 7.03 -7.43
C LEU A 95 -15.07 8.12 -8.34
N HIS A 96 -13.78 8.11 -8.58
CA HIS A 96 -13.16 9.06 -9.50
C HIS A 96 -13.72 8.91 -10.92
N SER A 97 -13.92 7.67 -11.39
CA SER A 97 -14.44 7.42 -12.73
C SER A 97 -15.86 7.92 -12.90
N PHE A 98 -16.63 8.02 -11.82
CA PHE A 98 -17.99 8.55 -11.84
C PHE A 98 -18.04 10.05 -11.53
N GLY A 99 -16.88 10.70 -11.40
CA GLY A 99 -16.82 12.14 -11.14
C GLY A 99 -17.13 12.53 -9.69
N HIS A 100 -17.10 11.59 -8.76
CA HIS A 100 -17.32 11.88 -7.35
C HIS A 100 -16.03 12.31 -6.65
N PRO A 101 -16.14 13.17 -5.63
CA PRO A 101 -14.97 13.54 -4.83
C PRO A 101 -14.39 12.32 -4.10
N THR A 102 -13.05 12.28 -3.98
CA THR A 102 -12.34 11.19 -3.31
C THR A 102 -11.53 11.67 -2.10
N ASP A 103 -11.59 12.95 -1.78
CA ASP A 103 -10.75 13.55 -0.74
C ASP A 103 -10.92 12.91 0.64
N LYS A 104 -12.12 12.42 0.98
CA LYS A 104 -12.37 11.75 2.25
C LYS A 104 -11.72 10.37 2.35
N LEU A 105 -11.30 9.81 1.21
CA LEU A 105 -10.66 8.50 1.15
C LEU A 105 -9.14 8.61 1.04
N LEU A 106 -8.61 9.81 1.03
CA LEU A 106 -7.19 10.08 0.85
C LEU A 106 -6.61 10.71 2.11
N PRO A 107 -5.29 10.61 2.30
CA PRO A 107 -4.63 11.33 3.38
C PRO A 107 -4.88 12.84 3.26
N GLU A 108 -4.93 13.49 4.42
CA GLU A 108 -5.17 14.94 4.47
C GLU A 108 -4.12 15.69 3.64
N GLY A 109 -4.60 16.66 2.87
CA GLY A 109 -3.73 17.49 2.05
C GLY A 109 -3.35 16.91 0.69
N ILE A 110 -3.79 15.70 0.38
CA ILE A 110 -3.51 15.08 -0.92
C ILE A 110 -4.62 15.40 -1.89
N ASN A 111 -4.23 15.99 -3.03
CA ASN A 111 -5.12 16.23 -4.16
C ASN A 111 -4.77 15.22 -5.26
N LEU A 112 -5.66 14.25 -5.46
CA LEU A 112 -5.43 13.16 -6.40
C LEU A 112 -5.14 13.63 -7.82
N GLU A 113 -5.78 14.72 -8.25
CA GLU A 113 -5.60 15.27 -9.61
C GLU A 113 -4.16 15.64 -9.92
N GLU A 114 -3.36 16.01 -8.92
CA GLU A 114 -1.96 16.34 -9.11
C GLU A 114 -1.10 15.13 -9.49
N TYR A 115 -1.61 13.91 -9.27
CA TYR A 115 -0.86 12.68 -9.47
C TYR A 115 -1.36 11.84 -10.65
N ILE A 116 -2.55 12.15 -11.15
CA ILE A 116 -3.11 11.42 -12.30
C ILE A 116 -2.42 11.92 -13.56
N THR A 117 -1.90 10.95 -14.34
CA THR A 117 -1.33 11.25 -15.65
C THR A 117 -2.13 10.53 -16.72
N GLU A 118 -2.34 11.21 -17.81
CA GLU A 118 -3.05 10.63 -18.96
C GLU A 118 -2.12 9.74 -19.81
#